data_5604688664b91a8014e2b83fd96fffe5
#
_entry.id   5604688664b91a8014e2b83fd96fffe5
#
_cell.length_a   1.000
_cell.length_b   1.000
_cell.length_c   1.000
_cell.angle_alpha   90.00
_cell.angle_beta   90.00
_cell.angle_gamma   90.00
#
_symmetry.space_group_name_H-M   'P 1'
#
loop_
_entity.id
_entity.type
_entity.pdbx_description
1 polymer ?
#
loop_
_entity_poly.entity_id
_entity_poly.type
_entity_poly.pdbx_seq_one_letter_code
_entity_poly.pdbx_strand_id
1 'polypeptide(L)'
;MANNKADNPEIVQPFWTHAQQLEKMPPCQAQCPNSGDIRGWLGIIAQHEKNGLSLDDAYDLAWEKLVDLNPFPATVGRICPHPCESRCTRDGKDGSVSINAMERFLGDWGITRGLALPRTDGNRYSESIGVIGSGPASLSFAYQMARRGYPVTIYEKDSLPGGMLRHAIPDYRLPREILDAEIQRIFDLRISMVRGVEAGKEIPFEELKKRHRLMFLGMGAQSARKLEIEGEQGPGVISGIEYLSQRKRGIQTRIGKRVVVIGGGNTAIDAARSARRDGAEVTILYRRSLEEMPAATHEVEDAVEENIQLKFLAAPTRILRDGLVVTGIEFQNMSLGEADEHGRQRPVPIPGDIHVLETDTVLVAVSQEPGWLGLNPEHEGKKWLHTKEDGKLEDDLWAGGDDRGPGIASRAVAQGRLAAEAVHAELRGEAKPDGWRMRPAVETGSV
;
A
#
# COMPACT_ATOMS: atom_id res chain seq x y z
N MET A 1 -69.54 28.36 -37.29
CA MET A 1 -68.51 28.60 -36.29
C MET A 1 -68.07 27.22 -35.77
N ALA A 2 -67.04 26.66 -36.32
CA ALA A 2 -66.48 25.39 -35.88
C ALA A 2 -64.98 25.57 -35.82
N ASN A 3 -64.41 25.50 -34.63
CA ASN A 3 -63.00 25.56 -34.37
C ASN A 3 -62.35 24.19 -34.66
N ASN A 4 -61.59 24.12 -35.72
CA ASN A 4 -60.67 23.02 -35.99
C ASN A 4 -59.36 23.27 -35.20
N LYS A 5 -59.16 22.55 -34.13
CA LYS A 5 -57.84 22.34 -33.55
C LYS A 5 -57.16 21.22 -34.34
N ALA A 6 -56.15 21.58 -35.08
CA ALA A 6 -55.24 20.62 -35.70
C ALA A 6 -54.49 19.86 -34.59
N ASP A 7 -54.67 18.58 -34.51
CA ASP A 7 -53.86 17.63 -33.72
C ASP A 7 -52.45 17.60 -34.33
N ASN A 8 -51.50 18.05 -33.53
CA ASN A 8 -50.08 17.92 -33.82
C ASN A 8 -49.67 16.49 -33.50
N PRO A 9 -49.22 15.65 -34.42
CA PRO A 9 -48.77 14.30 -34.08
C PRO A 9 -47.52 14.41 -33.19
N GLU A 10 -47.63 13.94 -31.98
CA GLU A 10 -46.48 13.67 -31.13
C GLU A 10 -45.49 12.85 -31.95
N ILE A 11 -44.34 13.43 -32.23
CA ILE A 11 -43.20 12.69 -32.78
C ILE A 11 -42.75 11.74 -31.69
N VAL A 12 -43.27 10.50 -31.74
CA VAL A 12 -42.74 9.39 -30.96
C VAL A 12 -41.29 9.20 -31.40
N GLN A 13 -40.35 9.69 -30.61
CA GLN A 13 -38.95 9.40 -30.86
C GLN A 13 -38.80 7.88 -30.87
N PRO A 14 -38.19 7.31 -31.92
CA PRO A 14 -38.06 5.88 -31.99
C PRO A 14 -37.23 5.39 -30.80
N PHE A 15 -37.67 4.30 -30.21
CA PHE A 15 -37.05 3.59 -29.07
C PHE A 15 -35.64 3.04 -29.35
N TRP A 16 -35.06 3.38 -30.49
CA TRP A 16 -33.70 3.05 -30.92
C TRP A 16 -32.75 4.19 -30.53
N THR A 17 -32.63 4.49 -29.25
CA THR A 17 -31.41 5.12 -28.81
C THR A 17 -30.30 4.13 -29.11
N HIS A 18 -29.34 4.54 -29.96
CA HIS A 18 -28.12 3.79 -30.18
C HIS A 18 -27.64 3.27 -28.81
N ALA A 19 -27.43 1.97 -28.70
CA ALA A 19 -26.86 1.40 -27.49
C ALA A 19 -25.62 2.25 -27.16
N GLN A 20 -25.72 3.07 -26.13
CA GLN A 20 -24.56 3.81 -25.64
C GLN A 20 -23.60 2.73 -25.22
N GLN A 21 -22.50 2.62 -25.95
CA GLN A 21 -21.43 1.71 -25.62
C GLN A 21 -20.84 2.28 -24.35
N LEU A 22 -21.31 1.77 -23.19
CA LEU A 22 -20.68 2.07 -21.91
C LEU A 22 -19.21 1.72 -22.08
N GLU A 23 -18.34 2.70 -21.95
CA GLU A 23 -16.91 2.46 -21.94
C GLU A 23 -16.62 1.46 -20.84
N LYS A 24 -16.41 0.20 -21.23
CA LYS A 24 -16.06 -0.85 -20.28
C LYS A 24 -14.64 -0.62 -19.83
N MET A 25 -14.47 -0.32 -18.57
CA MET A 25 -13.14 -0.22 -18.00
C MET A 25 -12.39 -1.54 -18.19
N PRO A 26 -11.14 -1.50 -18.68
CA PRO A 26 -10.33 -2.71 -18.83
C PRO A 26 -10.17 -3.45 -17.49
N PRO A 27 -10.24 -4.79 -17.45
CA PRO A 27 -10.10 -5.55 -16.22
C PRO A 27 -8.81 -5.24 -15.45
N CYS A 28 -7.68 -5.05 -16.14
CA CYS A 28 -6.41 -4.66 -15.51
C CYS A 28 -6.49 -3.32 -14.78
N GLN A 29 -7.16 -2.33 -15.35
CA GLN A 29 -7.39 -1.03 -14.70
C GLN A 29 -8.38 -1.16 -13.54
N ALA A 30 -9.44 -1.96 -13.70
CA ALA A 30 -10.45 -2.18 -12.66
C ALA A 30 -9.86 -2.88 -11.43
N GLN A 31 -8.88 -3.75 -11.62
CA GLN A 31 -8.20 -4.47 -10.54
C GLN A 31 -6.99 -3.70 -9.98
N CYS A 32 -6.47 -2.71 -10.71
CA CYS A 32 -5.37 -1.89 -10.19
C CYS A 32 -5.84 -1.05 -9.00
N PRO A 33 -5.21 -1.18 -7.83
CA PRO A 33 -5.58 -0.39 -6.64
C PRO A 33 -5.50 1.12 -6.89
N ASN A 34 -4.62 1.55 -7.80
CA ASN A 34 -4.47 2.95 -8.21
C ASN A 34 -5.27 3.31 -9.47
N SER A 35 -6.08 2.40 -10.02
CA SER A 35 -6.85 2.60 -11.25
C SER A 35 -6.01 3.10 -12.43
N GLY A 36 -4.75 2.66 -12.51
CA GLY A 36 -3.78 3.09 -13.53
C GLY A 36 -4.27 2.85 -14.96
N ASP A 37 -4.03 3.80 -15.86
CA ASP A 37 -4.34 3.65 -17.28
C ASP A 37 -3.35 2.71 -17.98
N ILE A 38 -3.39 1.42 -17.57
CA ILE A 38 -2.47 0.38 -18.04
C ILE A 38 -2.54 0.22 -19.55
N ARG A 39 -3.74 0.21 -20.12
CA ARG A 39 -3.89 0.11 -21.58
C ARG A 39 -3.33 1.33 -22.30
N GLY A 40 -3.45 2.51 -21.69
CA GLY A 40 -2.96 3.74 -22.31
C GLY A 40 -1.44 3.73 -22.43
N TRP A 41 -0.70 3.50 -21.37
CA TRP A 41 0.77 3.52 -21.44
C TRP A 41 1.35 2.29 -22.17
N LEU A 42 0.74 1.10 -22.04
CA LEU A 42 1.12 -0.06 -22.87
C LEU A 42 0.83 0.18 -24.37
N GLY A 43 -0.31 0.84 -24.65
CA GLY A 43 -0.71 1.15 -26.02
C GLY A 43 0.25 2.13 -26.73
N ILE A 44 0.82 3.09 -26.00
CA ILE A 44 1.85 3.99 -26.52
C ILE A 44 3.05 3.17 -27.03
N ILE A 45 3.53 2.24 -26.20
CA ILE A 45 4.67 1.38 -26.54
C ILE A 45 4.32 0.46 -27.70
N ALA A 46 3.20 -0.25 -27.61
CA ALA A 46 2.80 -1.25 -28.61
C ALA A 46 2.50 -0.66 -30.01
N GLN A 47 2.18 0.62 -30.09
CA GLN A 47 1.82 1.30 -31.32
C GLN A 47 2.85 2.36 -31.73
N HIS A 48 4.06 2.35 -31.18
CA HIS A 48 5.06 3.38 -31.41
C HIS A 48 5.36 3.60 -32.91
N GLU A 49 5.58 2.53 -33.67
CA GLU A 49 5.85 2.62 -35.12
C GLU A 49 4.69 3.26 -35.88
N LYS A 50 3.44 2.83 -35.56
CA LYS A 50 2.23 3.38 -36.19
C LYS A 50 2.08 4.88 -35.90
N ASN A 51 2.52 5.32 -34.74
CA ASN A 51 2.47 6.71 -34.30
C ASN A 51 3.72 7.51 -34.73
N GLY A 52 4.66 6.90 -35.46
CA GLY A 52 5.89 7.54 -35.90
C GLY A 52 6.87 7.88 -34.77
N LEU A 53 6.80 7.15 -33.67
CA LEU A 53 7.67 7.33 -32.52
C LEU A 53 8.85 6.37 -32.56
N SER A 54 10.02 6.82 -32.13
CA SER A 54 11.07 5.89 -31.74
C SER A 54 10.64 5.10 -30.50
N LEU A 55 11.27 3.96 -30.26
CA LEU A 55 10.97 3.18 -29.06
C LEU A 55 11.31 3.93 -27.77
N ASP A 56 12.41 4.68 -27.79
CA ASP A 56 12.82 5.54 -26.67
C ASP A 56 11.80 6.64 -26.35
N ASP A 57 11.30 7.33 -27.38
CA ASP A 57 10.25 8.35 -27.21
C ASP A 57 8.94 7.73 -26.69
N ALA A 58 8.63 6.52 -27.13
CA ALA A 58 7.46 5.80 -26.66
C ALA A 58 7.59 5.40 -25.18
N TYR A 59 8.77 5.02 -24.73
CA TYR A 59 9.03 4.75 -23.30
C TYR A 59 8.94 6.03 -22.46
N ASP A 60 9.50 7.14 -22.94
CA ASP A 60 9.41 8.44 -22.26
C ASP A 60 7.93 8.86 -22.07
N LEU A 61 7.13 8.80 -23.13
CA LEU A 61 5.71 9.12 -23.09
C LEU A 61 4.88 8.15 -22.24
N ALA A 62 5.19 6.86 -22.31
CA ALA A 62 4.54 5.84 -21.50
C ALA A 62 4.84 6.05 -20.01
N TRP A 63 6.09 6.40 -19.68
CA TRP A 63 6.50 6.74 -18.33
C TRP A 63 5.78 8.00 -17.83
N GLU A 64 5.71 9.06 -18.63
CA GLU A 64 4.99 10.29 -18.28
C GLU A 64 3.52 10.02 -17.95
N LYS A 65 2.85 9.20 -18.78
CA LYS A 65 1.47 8.78 -18.54
C LYS A 65 1.32 7.92 -17.27
N LEU A 66 2.29 7.08 -16.99
CA LEU A 66 2.30 6.21 -15.80
C LEU A 66 2.47 7.03 -14.51
N VAL A 67 3.41 7.98 -14.49
CA VAL A 67 3.68 8.79 -13.30
C VAL A 67 2.59 9.84 -13.02
N ASP A 68 1.70 10.09 -13.95
CA ASP A 68 0.53 10.95 -13.69
C ASP A 68 -0.27 10.47 -12.48
N LEU A 69 -0.43 9.17 -12.32
CA LEU A 69 -1.15 8.53 -11.21
C LEU A 69 -0.24 7.88 -10.16
N ASN A 70 0.94 7.41 -10.56
CA ASN A 70 1.86 6.66 -9.70
C ASN A 70 3.27 7.26 -9.75
N PRO A 71 3.69 8.09 -8.76
CA PRO A 71 5.03 8.67 -8.76
C PRO A 71 6.15 7.67 -8.43
N PHE A 72 5.81 6.40 -8.18
CA PHE A 72 6.71 5.34 -7.75
C PHE A 72 6.71 4.11 -8.67
N PRO A 73 6.82 4.25 -10.01
CA PRO A 73 6.71 3.08 -10.89
C PRO A 73 7.81 2.04 -10.66
N ALA A 74 9.06 2.46 -10.40
CA ALA A 74 10.14 1.53 -10.12
C ALA A 74 9.97 0.80 -8.79
N THR A 75 9.48 1.49 -7.75
CA THR A 75 9.17 0.91 -6.44
C THR A 75 7.96 -0.01 -6.53
N VAL A 76 6.83 0.46 -7.07
CA VAL A 76 5.58 -0.32 -7.18
C VAL A 76 5.78 -1.54 -8.06
N GLY A 77 6.50 -1.40 -9.18
CA GLY A 77 6.86 -2.51 -10.06
C GLY A 77 7.75 -3.59 -9.42
N ARG A 78 8.25 -3.37 -8.19
CA ARG A 78 9.02 -4.36 -7.41
C ARG A 78 8.23 -5.00 -6.27
N ILE A 79 7.23 -4.29 -5.73
CA ILE A 79 6.59 -4.71 -4.47
C ILE A 79 5.08 -4.90 -4.55
N CYS A 80 4.45 -4.48 -5.65
CA CYS A 80 3.02 -4.68 -5.86
C CYS A 80 2.74 -6.16 -6.16
N PRO A 81 1.72 -6.78 -5.52
CA PRO A 81 1.30 -8.15 -5.85
C PRO A 81 0.57 -8.26 -7.20
N HIS A 82 0.55 -7.21 -7.99
CA HIS A 82 0.01 -7.07 -9.36
C HIS A 82 -1.36 -7.73 -9.62
N PRO A 83 -2.41 -7.41 -8.85
CA PRO A 83 -3.74 -7.99 -9.06
C PRO A 83 -4.33 -7.66 -10.45
N CYS A 84 -3.78 -6.68 -11.16
CA CYS A 84 -4.11 -6.37 -12.54
C CYS A 84 -3.82 -7.53 -13.51
N GLU A 85 -2.84 -8.38 -13.23
CA GLU A 85 -2.47 -9.55 -14.04
C GLU A 85 -3.42 -10.73 -13.79
N SER A 86 -3.85 -10.96 -12.56
CA SER A 86 -4.74 -12.08 -12.20
C SER A 86 -6.13 -12.02 -12.86
N ARG A 87 -6.52 -10.88 -13.41
CA ARG A 87 -7.79 -10.69 -14.15
C ARG A 87 -7.55 -10.32 -15.61
N CYS A 88 -6.35 -10.58 -16.12
CA CYS A 88 -6.03 -10.32 -17.51
C CYS A 88 -6.86 -11.21 -18.44
N THR A 89 -7.53 -10.61 -19.44
CA THR A 89 -8.34 -11.35 -20.40
C THR A 89 -7.50 -12.24 -21.35
N ARG A 90 -6.19 -12.08 -21.33
CA ARG A 90 -5.26 -12.94 -22.09
C ARG A 90 -4.89 -14.21 -21.32
N ASP A 91 -5.09 -14.25 -20.01
CA ASP A 91 -4.63 -15.36 -19.17
C ASP A 91 -5.08 -16.74 -19.70
N GLY A 92 -6.33 -16.87 -20.08
CA GLY A 92 -6.86 -18.10 -20.67
C GLY A 92 -6.50 -18.36 -22.14
N LYS A 93 -5.59 -17.55 -22.76
CA LYS A 93 -5.18 -17.69 -24.16
C LYS A 93 -3.70 -18.02 -24.30
N ASP A 94 -2.86 -17.07 -23.94
CA ASP A 94 -1.40 -17.12 -24.13
C ASP A 94 -0.65 -16.53 -22.92
N GLY A 95 -1.34 -16.43 -21.79
CA GLY A 95 -0.84 -15.91 -20.54
C GLY A 95 -1.15 -14.43 -20.33
N SER A 96 -1.13 -14.05 -19.05
CA SER A 96 -1.33 -12.66 -18.64
C SER A 96 -0.24 -11.74 -19.20
N VAL A 97 -0.62 -10.51 -19.53
CA VAL A 97 0.37 -9.47 -19.87
C VAL A 97 1.21 -9.16 -18.64
N SER A 98 2.54 -9.16 -18.78
CA SER A 98 3.49 -8.86 -17.70
C SER A 98 3.50 -7.36 -17.37
N ILE A 99 2.40 -6.86 -16.80
CA ILE A 99 2.16 -5.45 -16.52
C ILE A 99 3.14 -4.93 -15.48
N ASN A 100 3.33 -5.69 -14.40
CA ASN A 100 4.21 -5.31 -13.30
C ASN A 100 5.67 -5.24 -13.75
N ALA A 101 6.13 -6.20 -14.56
CA ALA A 101 7.47 -6.18 -15.12
C ALA A 101 7.70 -4.97 -16.04
N MET A 102 6.69 -4.59 -16.83
CA MET A 102 6.79 -3.41 -17.69
C MET A 102 6.73 -2.11 -16.88
N GLU A 103 5.91 -2.05 -15.82
CA GLU A 103 5.87 -0.92 -14.89
C GLU A 103 7.24 -0.72 -14.22
N ARG A 104 7.86 -1.81 -13.76
CA ARG A 104 9.22 -1.80 -13.23
C ARG A 104 10.24 -1.30 -14.28
N PHE A 105 10.17 -1.82 -15.49
CA PHE A 105 11.05 -1.39 -16.58
C PHE A 105 10.92 0.10 -16.85
N LEU A 106 9.72 0.63 -17.00
CA LEU A 106 9.49 2.06 -17.22
C LEU A 106 9.97 2.91 -16.04
N GLY A 107 9.78 2.43 -14.81
CA GLY A 107 10.29 3.09 -13.62
C GLY A 107 11.81 3.21 -13.63
N ASP A 108 12.52 2.10 -13.90
CA ASP A 108 13.96 2.04 -14.03
C ASP A 108 14.47 2.87 -15.24
N TRP A 109 13.74 2.84 -16.35
CA TRP A 109 13.99 3.67 -17.53
C TRP A 109 13.97 5.15 -17.17
N GLY A 110 12.88 5.61 -16.53
CA GLY A 110 12.78 7.00 -16.10
C GLY A 110 13.92 7.40 -15.16
N ILE A 111 14.38 6.51 -14.24
CA ILE A 111 15.54 6.76 -13.38
C ILE A 111 16.80 6.92 -14.21
N THR A 112 17.07 5.99 -15.12
CA THR A 112 18.28 5.99 -15.96
C THR A 112 18.34 7.20 -16.90
N ARG A 113 17.19 7.60 -17.44
CA ARG A 113 17.07 8.77 -18.33
C ARG A 113 17.08 10.11 -17.58
N GLY A 114 16.95 10.10 -16.23
CA GLY A 114 16.83 11.33 -15.43
C GLY A 114 15.54 12.10 -15.71
N LEU A 115 14.45 11.41 -16.07
CA LEU A 115 13.16 12.07 -16.37
C LEU A 115 12.61 12.75 -15.14
N ALA A 116 12.17 14.01 -15.28
CA ALA A 116 11.54 14.79 -14.23
C ALA A 116 10.03 14.53 -14.17
N LEU A 117 9.46 14.53 -12.95
CA LEU A 117 8.01 14.43 -12.78
C LEU A 117 7.31 15.65 -13.39
N PRO A 118 6.21 15.44 -14.17
CA PRO A 118 5.52 16.52 -14.85
C PRO A 118 4.83 17.46 -13.87
N ARG A 119 4.86 18.75 -14.18
CA ARG A 119 4.06 19.79 -13.52
C ARG A 119 2.80 20.05 -14.35
N THR A 120 1.70 20.29 -13.68
CA THR A 120 0.54 20.87 -14.35
C THR A 120 0.73 22.40 -14.45
N ASP A 121 0.22 22.98 -15.51
CA ASP A 121 0.52 24.33 -15.96
C ASP A 121 0.62 25.40 -14.87
N GLY A 122 1.68 26.16 -14.87
CA GLY A 122 1.98 27.52 -14.38
C GLY A 122 1.28 28.09 -13.15
N ASN A 123 0.25 27.46 -12.63
CA ASN A 123 -0.51 27.92 -11.49
C ASN A 123 0.35 27.91 -10.22
N ARG A 124 0.24 28.98 -9.46
CA ARG A 124 0.81 29.08 -8.12
C ARG A 124 -0.28 29.48 -7.16
N TYR A 125 -0.61 28.56 -6.27
CA TYR A 125 -1.59 28.79 -5.23
C TYR A 125 -0.91 29.24 -3.94
N SER A 126 -1.63 30.02 -3.13
CA SER A 126 -1.12 30.54 -1.86
C SER A 126 -1.44 29.64 -0.68
N GLU A 127 -2.39 28.73 -0.85
CA GLU A 127 -2.85 27.81 0.19
C GLU A 127 -1.75 26.82 0.57
N SER A 128 -1.22 26.97 1.76
CA SER A 128 -0.18 26.10 2.32
C SER A 128 -0.77 24.77 2.76
N ILE A 129 -0.11 23.67 2.38
CA ILE A 129 -0.53 22.31 2.67
C ILE A 129 0.46 21.67 3.63
N GLY A 130 -0.02 21.17 4.78
CA GLY A 130 0.76 20.39 5.72
C GLY A 130 0.51 18.89 5.53
N VAL A 131 1.56 18.10 5.59
CA VAL A 131 1.50 16.64 5.47
C VAL A 131 2.25 16.01 6.63
N ILE A 132 1.62 15.08 7.35
CA ILE A 132 2.25 14.36 8.46
C ILE A 132 2.63 12.95 8.00
N GLY A 133 3.91 12.62 8.21
CA GLY A 133 4.54 11.40 7.70
C GLY A 133 4.99 11.52 6.26
N SER A 134 5.91 10.67 5.86
CA SER A 134 6.49 10.61 4.51
C SER A 134 6.41 9.21 3.90
N GLY A 135 5.37 8.44 4.27
CA GLY A 135 5.05 7.16 3.64
C GLY A 135 4.47 7.33 2.23
N PRO A 136 4.17 6.23 1.52
CA PRO A 136 3.72 6.27 0.13
C PRO A 136 2.45 7.10 -0.08
N ALA A 137 1.49 7.09 0.85
CA ALA A 137 0.28 7.92 0.76
C ALA A 137 0.61 9.41 0.84
N SER A 138 1.42 9.80 1.82
CA SER A 138 1.85 11.19 2.03
C SER A 138 2.66 11.72 0.86
N LEU A 139 3.60 10.95 0.35
CA LEU A 139 4.44 11.34 -0.80
C LEU A 139 3.60 11.44 -2.09
N SER A 140 2.64 10.54 -2.30
CA SER A 140 1.71 10.62 -3.42
C SER A 140 0.79 11.85 -3.32
N PHE A 141 0.25 12.12 -2.13
CA PHE A 141 -0.55 13.33 -1.89
C PHE A 141 0.28 14.60 -2.13
N ALA A 142 1.48 14.66 -1.55
CA ALA A 142 2.38 15.80 -1.69
C ALA A 142 2.79 16.03 -3.17
N TYR A 143 3.08 14.96 -3.91
CA TYR A 143 3.32 15.00 -5.35
C TYR A 143 2.17 15.65 -6.09
N GLN A 144 0.96 15.15 -5.89
CA GLN A 144 -0.23 15.61 -6.58
C GLN A 144 -0.58 17.07 -6.26
N MET A 145 -0.34 17.52 -5.03
CA MET A 145 -0.55 18.92 -4.65
C MET A 145 0.56 19.83 -5.20
N ALA A 146 1.82 19.44 -5.05
CA ALA A 146 2.96 20.23 -5.48
C ALA A 146 3.01 20.40 -7.01
N ARG A 147 2.68 19.35 -7.79
CA ARG A 147 2.62 19.45 -9.26
C ARG A 147 1.57 20.42 -9.75
N ARG A 148 0.50 20.62 -8.96
CA ARG A 148 -0.57 21.58 -9.22
C ARG A 148 -0.24 23.00 -8.77
N GLY A 149 0.91 23.21 -8.10
CA GLY A 149 1.41 24.53 -7.71
C GLY A 149 1.09 24.94 -6.28
N TYR A 150 0.66 24.03 -5.39
CA TYR A 150 0.50 24.33 -3.97
C TYR A 150 1.84 24.23 -3.23
N PRO A 151 2.12 25.12 -2.25
CA PRO A 151 3.25 24.98 -1.35
C PRO A 151 2.95 23.84 -0.34
N VAL A 152 3.80 22.80 -0.35
CA VAL A 152 3.64 21.60 0.51
C VAL A 152 4.80 21.50 1.49
N THR A 153 4.49 21.23 2.77
CA THR A 153 5.46 20.94 3.82
C THR A 153 5.14 19.59 4.46
N ILE A 154 6.11 18.68 4.43
CA ILE A 154 6.03 17.36 5.07
C ILE A 154 6.73 17.42 6.43
N TYR A 155 6.07 16.90 7.48
CA TYR A 155 6.64 16.71 8.82
C TYR A 155 6.88 15.22 9.03
N GLU A 156 8.14 14.85 9.22
CA GLU A 156 8.56 13.46 9.35
C GLU A 156 9.40 13.25 10.62
N LYS A 157 9.05 12.23 11.39
CA LYS A 157 9.77 11.90 12.63
C LYS A 157 11.14 11.28 12.39
N ASP A 158 11.29 10.55 11.30
CA ASP A 158 12.55 9.91 10.92
C ASP A 158 13.47 10.89 10.16
N SER A 159 14.75 10.56 10.11
CA SER A 159 15.75 11.36 9.39
C SER A 159 15.64 11.27 7.86
N LEU A 160 15.04 10.18 7.36
CA LEU A 160 14.89 9.90 5.93
C LEU A 160 13.43 9.59 5.57
N PRO A 161 12.92 10.10 4.43
CA PRO A 161 11.57 9.84 3.97
C PRO A 161 11.39 8.43 3.42
N GLY A 162 10.13 7.99 3.32
CA GLY A 162 9.76 6.73 2.67
C GLY A 162 8.89 5.81 3.54
N GLY A 163 8.77 6.08 4.84
CA GLY A 163 7.96 5.28 5.75
C GLY A 163 8.29 3.78 5.68
N MET A 164 7.27 2.93 5.61
CA MET A 164 7.46 1.47 5.58
C MET A 164 8.20 0.97 4.33
N LEU A 165 8.15 1.68 3.20
CA LEU A 165 8.98 1.36 2.02
C LEU A 165 10.46 1.35 2.36
N ARG A 166 10.87 2.29 3.21
CA ARG A 166 12.26 2.42 3.66
C ARG A 166 12.61 1.53 4.84
N HIS A 167 11.68 1.44 5.81
CA HIS A 167 12.01 0.88 7.12
C HIS A 167 11.67 -0.60 7.26
N ALA A 168 10.78 -1.16 6.42
CA ALA A 168 10.34 -2.55 6.55
C ALA A 168 10.68 -3.43 5.36
N ILE A 169 10.57 -2.92 4.12
CA ILE A 169 10.80 -3.74 2.94
C ILE A 169 12.30 -4.02 2.78
N PRO A 170 12.72 -5.31 2.70
CA PRO A 170 14.13 -5.65 2.58
C PRO A 170 14.80 -5.12 1.30
N ASP A 171 16.13 -4.86 1.37
CA ASP A 171 16.88 -4.30 0.24
C ASP A 171 16.91 -5.23 -0.99
N TYR A 172 16.79 -6.56 -0.80
CA TYR A 172 16.72 -7.49 -1.92
C TYR A 172 15.42 -7.41 -2.72
N ARG A 173 14.33 -6.88 -2.13
CA ARG A 173 13.07 -6.58 -2.82
C ARG A 173 13.03 -5.15 -3.35
N LEU A 174 13.44 -4.19 -2.51
CA LEU A 174 13.43 -2.77 -2.85
C LEU A 174 14.80 -2.14 -2.52
N PRO A 175 15.71 -2.05 -3.50
CA PRO A 175 16.99 -1.38 -3.33
C PRO A 175 16.81 0.08 -2.91
N ARG A 176 17.65 0.55 -1.99
CA ARG A 176 17.55 1.91 -1.42
C ARG A 176 17.70 3.00 -2.46
N GLU A 177 18.63 2.81 -3.38
CA GLU A 177 18.93 3.75 -4.47
C GLU A 177 17.72 3.97 -5.40
N ILE A 178 16.91 2.95 -5.62
CA ILE A 178 15.69 3.06 -6.42
C ILE A 178 14.65 3.92 -5.69
N LEU A 179 14.41 3.61 -4.41
CA LEU A 179 13.47 4.40 -3.59
C LEU A 179 13.94 5.85 -3.45
N ASP A 180 15.25 6.07 -3.22
CA ASP A 180 15.83 7.40 -3.07
C ASP A 180 15.67 8.22 -4.36
N ALA A 181 15.91 7.61 -5.52
CA ALA A 181 15.77 8.29 -6.81
C ALA A 181 14.32 8.74 -7.07
N GLU A 182 13.32 7.89 -6.78
CA GLU A 182 11.92 8.26 -6.96
C GLU A 182 11.46 9.31 -5.94
N ILE A 183 11.87 9.19 -4.68
CA ILE A 183 11.58 10.20 -3.65
C ILE A 183 12.22 11.53 -3.99
N GLN A 184 13.47 11.55 -4.47
CA GLN A 184 14.15 12.79 -4.84
C GLN A 184 13.40 13.56 -5.92
N ARG A 185 12.88 12.87 -6.94
CA ARG A 185 12.04 13.51 -7.98
C ARG A 185 10.80 14.22 -7.42
N ILE A 186 10.19 13.64 -6.36
CA ILE A 186 9.07 14.27 -5.68
C ILE A 186 9.52 15.57 -5.00
N PHE A 187 10.67 15.55 -4.32
CA PHE A 187 11.23 16.75 -3.68
C PHE A 187 11.70 17.81 -4.70
N ASP A 188 12.09 17.42 -5.91
CA ASP A 188 12.46 18.35 -6.99
C ASP A 188 11.28 19.25 -7.42
N LEU A 189 10.06 18.89 -7.04
CA LEU A 189 8.88 19.76 -7.16
C LEU A 189 8.81 20.89 -6.12
N ARG A 190 9.87 21.09 -5.34
CA ARG A 190 10.01 22.12 -4.28
C ARG A 190 9.14 21.85 -3.06
N ILE A 191 8.93 20.59 -2.72
CA ILE A 191 8.29 20.19 -1.47
C ILE A 191 9.28 20.41 -0.33
N SER A 192 8.85 21.10 0.73
CA SER A 192 9.63 21.31 1.94
C SER A 192 9.46 20.11 2.89
N MET A 193 10.53 19.77 3.64
CA MET A 193 10.45 18.71 4.63
C MET A 193 11.13 19.12 5.94
N VAL A 194 10.41 18.95 7.04
CA VAL A 194 10.89 19.11 8.42
C VAL A 194 11.09 17.73 8.99
N ARG A 195 12.37 17.39 9.26
CA ARG A 195 12.78 16.05 9.72
C ARG A 195 12.98 16.01 11.23
N GLY A 196 12.84 14.81 11.83
CA GLY A 196 13.04 14.62 13.27
C GLY A 196 11.93 15.25 14.11
N VAL A 197 10.75 15.45 13.52
CA VAL A 197 9.59 16.05 14.18
C VAL A 197 8.43 15.05 14.17
N GLU A 198 8.10 14.53 15.32
CA GLU A 198 6.89 13.75 15.55
C GLU A 198 5.73 14.72 15.87
N ALA A 199 4.79 14.81 14.94
CA ALA A 199 3.63 15.67 15.11
C ALA A 199 2.80 15.23 16.32
N GLY A 200 2.39 16.20 17.14
CA GLY A 200 1.70 15.96 18.39
C GLY A 200 2.64 15.82 19.60
N LYS A 201 3.95 15.67 19.37
CA LYS A 201 4.96 15.55 20.42
C LYS A 201 5.92 16.75 20.43
N GLU A 202 6.78 16.89 19.40
CA GLU A 202 7.69 18.04 19.29
C GLU A 202 6.96 19.32 18.89
N ILE A 203 5.93 19.21 18.03
CA ILE A 203 5.05 20.33 17.66
C ILE A 203 3.61 19.89 17.90
N PRO A 204 2.85 20.60 18.74
CA PRO A 204 1.43 20.32 18.95
C PRO A 204 0.65 20.33 17.64
N PHE A 205 -0.26 19.37 17.45
CA PHE A 205 -1.02 19.24 16.20
C PHE A 205 -1.82 20.49 15.87
N GLU A 206 -2.43 21.13 16.86
CA GLU A 206 -3.18 22.37 16.70
C GLU A 206 -2.30 23.55 16.24
N GLU A 207 -1.00 23.52 16.54
CA GLU A 207 -0.06 24.51 16.01
C GLU A 207 0.21 24.26 14.52
N LEU A 208 0.35 22.99 14.12
CA LEU A 208 0.50 22.61 12.72
C LEU A 208 -0.73 22.99 11.89
N LYS A 209 -1.93 22.77 12.41
CA LYS A 209 -3.20 23.20 11.78
C LYS A 209 -3.27 24.71 11.55
N LYS A 210 -2.70 25.52 12.44
CA LYS A 210 -2.65 26.98 12.29
C LYS A 210 -1.66 27.45 11.22
N ARG A 211 -0.61 26.66 10.94
CA ARG A 211 0.43 27.02 9.95
C ARG A 211 0.01 26.72 8.51
N HIS A 212 -0.98 25.86 8.32
CA HIS A 212 -1.40 25.36 7.02
C HIS A 212 -2.90 25.58 6.79
N ARG A 213 -3.29 25.77 5.53
CA ARG A 213 -4.70 25.86 5.14
C ARG A 213 -5.43 24.54 5.36
N LEU A 214 -4.72 23.44 5.17
CA LEU A 214 -5.23 22.10 5.44
C LEU A 214 -4.08 21.12 5.75
N MET A 215 -4.45 19.99 6.35
CA MET A 215 -3.53 18.94 6.76
C MET A 215 -3.91 17.59 6.13
N PHE A 216 -2.89 16.81 5.76
CA PHE A 216 -3.03 15.42 5.38
C PHE A 216 -2.29 14.51 6.37
N LEU A 217 -2.98 13.50 6.91
CA LEU A 217 -2.43 12.50 7.81
C LEU A 217 -2.05 11.24 7.02
N GLY A 218 -0.78 10.87 7.09
CA GLY A 218 -0.24 9.68 6.44
C GLY A 218 0.88 9.06 7.28
N MET A 219 0.65 8.96 8.60
CA MET A 219 1.61 8.42 9.57
C MET A 219 1.75 6.91 9.49
N GLY A 220 0.72 6.24 8.99
CA GLY A 220 0.65 4.79 8.89
C GLY A 220 0.50 4.08 10.23
N ALA A 221 0.51 2.76 10.20
CA ALA A 221 0.42 1.89 11.36
C ALA A 221 1.82 1.36 11.70
N GLN A 222 2.43 1.86 12.76
CA GLN A 222 3.82 1.54 13.09
C GLN A 222 3.99 0.73 14.37
N SER A 223 2.93 0.59 15.17
CA SER A 223 2.94 -0.22 16.37
C SER A 223 2.65 -1.67 16.04
N ALA A 224 3.50 -2.59 16.49
CA ALA A 224 3.26 -4.01 16.30
C ALA A 224 2.16 -4.49 17.24
N ARG A 225 1.23 -5.27 16.71
CA ARG A 225 0.24 -5.96 17.53
C ARG A 225 0.89 -7.11 18.30
N LYS A 226 0.54 -7.25 19.56
CA LYS A 226 1.00 -8.34 20.43
C LYS A 226 0.16 -9.60 20.23
N LEU A 227 0.75 -10.76 20.60
CA LEU A 227 0.03 -12.03 20.63
C LEU A 227 -0.87 -12.16 21.85
N GLU A 228 -0.51 -11.48 22.95
CA GLU A 228 -1.18 -11.55 24.25
C GLU A 228 -1.17 -12.96 24.85
N ILE A 229 -0.06 -13.67 24.70
CA ILE A 229 0.15 -15.03 25.23
C ILE A 229 1.24 -15.01 26.32
N GLU A 230 1.22 -16.05 27.17
CA GLU A 230 2.22 -16.23 28.22
C GLU A 230 3.63 -16.37 27.62
N GLY A 231 4.62 -15.75 28.24
CA GLY A 231 6.01 -15.78 27.79
C GLY A 231 6.36 -14.84 26.64
N GLU A 232 5.40 -14.07 26.08
CA GLU A 232 5.67 -13.13 24.99
C GLU A 232 6.63 -12.02 25.39
N GLN A 233 6.57 -11.57 26.63
CA GLN A 233 7.39 -10.45 27.09
C GLN A 233 8.82 -10.88 27.46
N GLY A 234 9.83 -10.14 27.01
CA GLY A 234 11.22 -10.32 27.32
C GLY A 234 12.11 -10.65 26.15
N PRO A 235 13.41 -10.83 26.35
CA PRO A 235 14.39 -11.06 25.28
C PRO A 235 14.04 -12.29 24.42
N GLY A 236 14.41 -12.26 23.15
CA GLY A 236 14.15 -13.34 22.20
C GLY A 236 12.77 -13.32 21.54
N VAL A 237 11.90 -12.38 21.92
CA VAL A 237 10.64 -12.09 21.20
C VAL A 237 10.70 -10.69 20.66
N ILE A 238 10.58 -10.54 19.35
CA ILE A 238 10.76 -9.26 18.63
C ILE A 238 9.63 -9.13 17.63
N SER A 239 9.09 -7.94 17.44
CA SER A 239 8.15 -7.73 16.34
C SER A 239 8.85 -7.84 14.98
N GLY A 240 8.18 -8.43 13.98
CA GLY A 240 8.73 -8.57 12.64
C GLY A 240 9.13 -7.24 12.02
N ILE A 241 8.34 -6.17 12.26
CA ILE A 241 8.66 -4.82 11.77
C ILE A 241 9.89 -4.25 12.46
N GLU A 242 10.00 -4.40 13.76
CA GLU A 242 11.16 -3.92 14.50
C GLU A 242 12.44 -4.63 14.02
N TYR A 243 12.39 -5.96 13.86
CA TYR A 243 13.49 -6.74 13.32
C TYR A 243 13.92 -6.22 11.93
N LEU A 244 12.96 -6.06 11.00
CA LEU A 244 13.22 -5.54 9.66
C LEU A 244 13.79 -4.12 9.70
N SER A 245 13.22 -3.25 10.55
CA SER A 245 13.67 -1.87 10.70
C SER A 245 15.08 -1.77 11.26
N GLN A 246 15.42 -2.54 12.29
CA GLN A 246 16.77 -2.60 12.84
C GLN A 246 17.76 -3.06 11.76
N ARG A 247 17.43 -4.12 11.04
CA ARG A 247 18.25 -4.63 9.94
C ARG A 247 18.46 -3.59 8.84
N LYS A 248 17.43 -2.86 8.44
CA LYS A 248 17.52 -1.75 7.46
C LYS A 248 18.41 -0.60 7.93
N ARG A 249 18.46 -0.35 9.23
CA ARG A 249 19.35 0.66 9.85
C ARG A 249 20.78 0.16 10.07
N GLY A 250 21.09 -1.08 9.68
CA GLY A 250 22.38 -1.69 9.91
C GLY A 250 22.63 -2.08 11.37
N ILE A 251 21.60 -2.12 12.19
CA ILE A 251 21.67 -2.57 13.58
C ILE A 251 21.64 -4.09 13.58
N GLN A 252 22.69 -4.70 14.12
CA GLN A 252 22.77 -6.14 14.24
C GLN A 252 21.79 -6.63 15.33
N THR A 253 20.64 -7.09 14.90
CA THR A 253 19.68 -7.76 15.80
C THR A 253 20.17 -9.17 16.09
N ARG A 254 20.34 -9.49 17.37
CA ARG A 254 20.70 -10.85 17.78
C ARG A 254 19.48 -11.76 17.70
N ILE A 255 19.45 -12.61 16.69
CA ILE A 255 18.50 -13.73 16.58
C ILE A 255 19.26 -15.04 16.85
N GLY A 256 18.54 -16.07 17.37
CA GLY A 256 19.10 -17.40 17.57
C GLY A 256 19.25 -18.19 16.28
N LYS A 257 19.65 -19.44 16.41
CA LYS A 257 19.79 -20.34 15.25
C LYS A 257 18.45 -20.84 14.73
N ARG A 258 17.48 -21.05 15.62
CA ARG A 258 16.12 -21.49 15.29
C ARG A 258 15.16 -20.35 15.53
N VAL A 259 14.53 -19.90 14.45
CA VAL A 259 13.61 -18.74 14.47
C VAL A 259 12.22 -19.20 14.06
N VAL A 260 11.25 -18.86 14.89
CA VAL A 260 9.84 -19.01 14.53
C VAL A 260 9.25 -17.65 14.22
N VAL A 261 8.61 -17.53 13.05
CA VAL A 261 7.88 -16.33 12.63
C VAL A 261 6.39 -16.61 12.72
N ILE A 262 5.65 -15.75 13.41
CA ILE A 262 4.20 -15.88 13.59
C ILE A 262 3.48 -14.90 12.69
N GLY A 263 2.72 -15.42 11.73
CA GLY A 263 1.95 -14.61 10.78
C GLY A 263 1.95 -15.17 9.37
N GLY A 264 1.10 -14.62 8.50
CA GLY A 264 0.95 -15.08 7.11
C GLY A 264 0.91 -13.94 6.08
N GLY A 265 1.23 -12.70 6.50
CA GLY A 265 1.30 -11.54 5.60
C GLY A 265 2.71 -11.31 5.05
N ASN A 266 2.83 -10.37 4.10
CA ASN A 266 4.13 -10.02 3.49
C ASN A 266 5.20 -9.68 4.55
N THR A 267 4.84 -9.02 5.66
CA THR A 267 5.78 -8.74 6.76
C THR A 267 6.35 -10.03 7.39
N ALA A 268 5.53 -11.09 7.50
CA ALA A 268 6.00 -12.37 8.01
C ALA A 268 6.97 -13.04 7.04
N ILE A 269 6.66 -13.01 5.74
CA ILE A 269 7.53 -13.53 4.69
C ILE A 269 8.85 -12.75 4.66
N ASP A 270 8.81 -11.42 4.67
CA ASP A 270 10.00 -10.57 4.67
C ASP A 270 10.89 -10.81 5.90
N ALA A 271 10.29 -10.94 7.08
CA ALA A 271 11.01 -11.24 8.32
C ALA A 271 11.64 -12.64 8.28
N ALA A 272 10.91 -13.64 7.80
CA ALA A 272 11.37 -15.01 7.68
C ALA A 272 12.54 -15.14 6.69
N ARG A 273 12.41 -14.59 5.49
CA ARG A 273 13.47 -14.59 4.47
C ARG A 273 14.70 -13.80 4.92
N SER A 274 14.49 -12.69 5.64
CA SER A 274 15.60 -11.93 6.22
C SER A 274 16.33 -12.74 7.30
N ALA A 275 15.61 -13.41 8.21
CA ALA A 275 16.21 -14.26 9.23
C ALA A 275 16.94 -15.47 8.62
N ARG A 276 16.39 -16.07 7.57
CA ARG A 276 17.03 -17.13 6.80
C ARG A 276 18.36 -16.71 6.20
N ARG A 277 18.39 -15.52 5.62
CA ARG A 277 19.60 -14.91 5.04
C ARG A 277 20.63 -14.49 6.10
N ASP A 278 20.20 -14.24 7.33
CA ASP A 278 21.06 -14.02 8.49
C ASP A 278 21.59 -15.34 9.08
N GLY A 279 21.24 -16.51 8.46
CA GLY A 279 21.79 -17.82 8.78
C GLY A 279 20.95 -18.67 9.74
N ALA A 280 19.73 -18.26 10.06
CA ALA A 280 18.84 -19.03 10.92
C ALA A 280 18.11 -20.15 10.16
N GLU A 281 17.71 -21.19 10.90
CA GLU A 281 16.68 -22.14 10.49
C GLU A 281 15.32 -21.54 10.83
N VAL A 282 14.45 -21.37 9.83
CA VAL A 282 13.23 -20.59 10.00
C VAL A 282 11.99 -21.42 9.76
N THR A 283 11.02 -21.31 10.67
CA THR A 283 9.67 -21.87 10.51
C THR A 283 8.64 -20.76 10.65
N ILE A 284 7.71 -20.66 9.69
CA ILE A 284 6.55 -19.78 9.78
C ILE A 284 5.38 -20.57 10.40
N LEU A 285 4.79 -20.07 11.48
CA LEU A 285 3.52 -20.56 12.03
C LEU A 285 2.37 -19.69 11.53
N TYR A 286 1.43 -20.31 10.85
CA TYR A 286 0.24 -19.65 10.37
C TYR A 286 -1.04 -20.39 10.78
N ARG A 287 -1.99 -19.66 11.36
CA ARG A 287 -3.21 -20.24 11.97
C ARG A 287 -4.28 -20.69 10.98
N ARG A 288 -4.13 -20.41 9.68
CA ARG A 288 -5.02 -20.84 8.59
C ARG A 288 -4.26 -21.69 7.56
N SER A 289 -4.90 -21.96 6.42
CA SER A 289 -4.28 -22.69 5.30
C SER A 289 -3.48 -21.77 4.36
N LEU A 290 -2.83 -22.35 3.37
CA LEU A 290 -2.08 -21.62 2.34
C LEU A 290 -2.99 -20.71 1.51
N GLU A 291 -4.18 -21.20 1.16
CA GLU A 291 -5.16 -20.48 0.33
C GLU A 291 -5.64 -19.18 0.98
N GLU A 292 -5.60 -19.12 2.30
CA GLU A 292 -6.03 -17.97 3.08
C GLU A 292 -4.88 -17.07 3.52
N MET A 293 -3.68 -17.38 3.05
CA MET A 293 -2.49 -16.60 3.36
C MET A 293 -2.53 -15.25 2.62
N PRO A 294 -2.49 -14.09 3.33
CA PRO A 294 -2.59 -12.79 2.68
C PRO A 294 -1.29 -12.34 2.00
N ALA A 295 -0.18 -13.08 2.16
CA ALA A 295 1.06 -12.81 1.45
C ALA A 295 0.89 -13.11 -0.05
N ALA A 296 1.63 -12.39 -0.89
CA ALA A 296 1.63 -12.66 -2.32
C ALA A 296 2.18 -14.07 -2.61
N THR A 297 1.51 -14.81 -3.50
CA THR A 297 1.83 -16.22 -3.77
C THR A 297 3.30 -16.43 -4.13
N HIS A 298 3.85 -15.61 -5.04
CA HIS A 298 5.25 -15.70 -5.45
C HIS A 298 6.23 -15.45 -4.28
N GLU A 299 5.87 -14.60 -3.31
CA GLU A 299 6.70 -14.36 -2.11
C GLU A 299 6.72 -15.59 -1.18
N VAL A 300 5.61 -16.32 -1.13
CA VAL A 300 5.53 -17.59 -0.39
C VAL A 300 6.35 -18.66 -1.09
N GLU A 301 6.28 -18.75 -2.41
CA GLU A 301 7.08 -19.65 -3.24
C GLU A 301 8.57 -19.40 -3.04
N ASP A 302 9.01 -18.13 -3.13
CA ASP A 302 10.40 -17.74 -2.84
C ASP A 302 10.84 -18.15 -1.43
N ALA A 303 9.96 -18.02 -0.42
CA ALA A 303 10.29 -18.43 0.94
C ALA A 303 10.53 -19.96 1.04
N VAL A 304 9.74 -20.74 0.33
CA VAL A 304 9.91 -22.22 0.26
C VAL A 304 11.21 -22.57 -0.46
N GLU A 305 11.51 -21.91 -1.57
CA GLU A 305 12.78 -22.08 -2.30
C GLU A 305 14.02 -21.75 -1.45
N GLU A 306 13.90 -20.79 -0.53
CA GLU A 306 14.93 -20.46 0.46
C GLU A 306 14.98 -21.45 1.66
N ASN A 307 14.26 -22.58 1.58
CA ASN A 307 14.17 -23.60 2.63
C ASN A 307 13.57 -23.11 3.96
N ILE A 308 12.60 -22.21 3.90
CA ILE A 308 11.79 -21.83 5.05
C ILE A 308 10.65 -22.83 5.21
N GLN A 309 10.48 -23.36 6.41
CA GLN A 309 9.40 -24.30 6.71
C GLN A 309 8.08 -23.53 6.94
N LEU A 310 6.99 -24.04 6.37
CA LEU A 310 5.65 -23.50 6.56
C LEU A 310 4.81 -24.50 7.38
N LYS A 311 4.33 -24.06 8.53
CA LYS A 311 3.41 -24.84 9.36
C LYS A 311 2.06 -24.12 9.40
N PHE A 312 1.13 -24.66 8.62
CA PHE A 312 -0.24 -24.18 8.54
C PHE A 312 -1.11 -24.75 9.66
N LEU A 313 -2.27 -24.14 9.87
CA LEU A 313 -3.27 -24.55 10.85
C LEU A 313 -2.65 -24.66 12.26
N ALA A 314 -1.77 -23.74 12.62
CA ALA A 314 -1.04 -23.71 13.88
C ALA A 314 -1.13 -22.32 14.52
N ALA A 315 -1.75 -22.23 15.68
CA ALA A 315 -1.87 -21.00 16.46
C ALA A 315 -1.00 -21.08 17.74
N PRO A 316 -0.12 -20.09 18.00
CA PRO A 316 0.69 -20.09 19.20
C PRO A 316 -0.18 -19.92 20.45
N THR A 317 0.14 -20.64 21.53
CA THR A 317 -0.55 -20.58 22.82
C THR A 317 0.34 -20.08 23.95
N ARG A 318 1.64 -20.37 23.88
CA ARG A 318 2.59 -19.94 24.91
C ARG A 318 4.02 -19.94 24.36
N ILE A 319 4.85 -19.02 24.83
CA ILE A 319 6.29 -19.02 24.57
C ILE A 319 7.00 -19.62 25.78
N LEU A 320 7.74 -20.71 25.56
CA LEU A 320 8.46 -21.43 26.60
C LEU A 320 9.80 -20.76 26.87
N ARG A 321 10.12 -20.62 28.16
CA ARG A 321 11.34 -19.96 28.61
C ARG A 321 12.04 -20.71 29.71
N ASP A 322 13.37 -20.63 29.70
CA ASP A 322 14.22 -20.94 30.85
C ASP A 322 14.84 -19.62 31.33
N GLY A 323 14.32 -19.11 32.41
CA GLY A 323 14.62 -17.75 32.87
C GLY A 323 14.24 -16.69 31.83
N LEU A 324 15.23 -16.00 31.27
CA LEU A 324 15.05 -14.99 30.24
C LEU A 324 15.20 -15.53 28.79
N VAL A 325 15.65 -16.79 28.67
CA VAL A 325 15.94 -17.38 27.36
C VAL A 325 14.70 -18.07 26.79
N VAL A 326 14.39 -17.82 25.54
CA VAL A 326 13.36 -18.55 24.79
C VAL A 326 13.90 -19.94 24.45
N THR A 327 13.15 -20.99 24.79
CA THR A 327 13.52 -22.39 24.53
C THR A 327 12.58 -23.08 23.55
N GLY A 328 11.38 -22.54 23.37
CA GLY A 328 10.39 -23.10 22.46
C GLY A 328 9.12 -22.27 22.37
N ILE A 329 8.24 -22.70 21.50
CA ILE A 329 6.87 -22.18 21.36
C ILE A 329 5.88 -23.33 21.38
N GLU A 330 4.88 -23.20 22.21
CA GLU A 330 3.73 -24.09 22.23
C GLU A 330 2.67 -23.56 21.27
N PHE A 331 2.10 -24.44 20.48
CA PHE A 331 1.04 -24.09 19.56
C PHE A 331 -0.04 -25.18 19.53
N GLN A 332 -1.25 -24.78 19.22
CA GLN A 332 -2.40 -25.64 19.05
C GLN A 332 -2.73 -25.80 17.57
N ASN A 333 -2.98 -27.04 17.14
CA ASN A 333 -3.49 -27.28 15.80
C ASN A 333 -4.93 -26.75 15.66
N MET A 334 -5.24 -26.26 14.46
CA MET A 334 -6.49 -25.62 14.13
C MET A 334 -7.22 -26.40 13.04
N SER A 335 -8.52 -26.29 13.00
CA SER A 335 -9.35 -26.62 11.84
C SER A 335 -9.93 -25.35 11.25
N LEU A 336 -10.38 -25.40 10.00
CA LEU A 336 -11.09 -24.29 9.37
C LEU A 336 -12.60 -24.44 9.60
N GLY A 337 -13.21 -23.41 10.17
CA GLY A 337 -14.65 -23.31 10.40
C GLY A 337 -15.33 -22.49 9.31
N GLU A 338 -16.47 -21.89 9.67
CA GLU A 338 -17.25 -21.02 8.76
C GLU A 338 -16.44 -19.78 8.34
N ALA A 339 -16.73 -19.28 7.14
CA ALA A 339 -16.13 -18.05 6.63
C ALA A 339 -16.56 -16.83 7.47
N ASP A 340 -15.63 -15.89 7.67
CA ASP A 340 -15.92 -14.59 8.27
C ASP A 340 -16.62 -13.65 7.24
N GLU A 341 -16.98 -12.44 7.67
CA GLU A 341 -17.61 -11.43 6.81
C GLU A 341 -16.78 -11.03 5.57
N HIS A 342 -15.49 -11.38 5.56
CA HIS A 342 -14.58 -11.17 4.44
C HIS A 342 -14.34 -12.43 3.60
N GLY A 343 -15.15 -13.48 3.81
CA GLY A 343 -15.08 -14.74 3.07
C GLY A 343 -13.93 -15.67 3.48
N ARG A 344 -13.14 -15.34 4.53
CA ARG A 344 -12.04 -16.19 5.01
C ARG A 344 -12.49 -17.11 6.13
N GLN A 345 -12.14 -18.38 6.03
CA GLN A 345 -12.50 -19.37 7.05
C GLN A 345 -11.86 -19.05 8.40
N ARG A 346 -12.67 -19.14 9.46
CA ARG A 346 -12.21 -18.88 10.84
C ARG A 346 -11.38 -20.05 11.34
N PRO A 347 -10.18 -19.82 11.92
CA PRO A 347 -9.42 -20.89 12.56
C PRO A 347 -10.11 -21.28 13.88
N VAL A 348 -10.40 -22.58 14.04
CA VAL A 348 -11.05 -23.16 15.22
C VAL A 348 -10.05 -24.09 15.90
N PRO A 349 -9.74 -23.92 17.21
CA PRO A 349 -8.82 -24.79 17.92
C PRO A 349 -9.32 -26.22 17.98
N ILE A 350 -8.44 -27.20 17.74
CA ILE A 350 -8.72 -28.62 17.98
C ILE A 350 -8.39 -28.92 19.44
N PRO A 351 -9.39 -29.23 20.30
CA PRO A 351 -9.16 -29.38 21.73
C PRO A 351 -8.11 -30.45 22.04
N GLY A 352 -7.10 -30.10 22.84
CA GLY A 352 -6.05 -31.00 23.29
C GLY A 352 -4.95 -31.32 22.28
N ASP A 353 -5.05 -30.83 21.04
CA ASP A 353 -4.02 -31.07 20.01
C ASP A 353 -2.93 -29.98 20.09
N ILE A 354 -2.11 -30.08 21.15
CA ILE A 354 -1.07 -29.10 21.50
C ILE A 354 0.30 -29.71 21.22
N HIS A 355 1.17 -28.91 20.62
CA HIS A 355 2.53 -29.29 20.24
C HIS A 355 3.54 -28.25 20.69
N VAL A 356 4.80 -28.65 20.73
CA VAL A 356 5.92 -27.74 21.03
C VAL A 356 6.91 -27.77 19.86
N LEU A 357 7.37 -26.60 19.48
CA LEU A 357 8.45 -26.41 18.53
C LEU A 357 9.61 -25.70 19.24
N GLU A 358 10.78 -26.34 19.25
CA GLU A 358 11.99 -25.73 19.80
C GLU A 358 12.38 -24.49 18.98
N THR A 359 12.63 -23.39 19.66
CA THR A 359 13.07 -22.14 19.03
C THR A 359 13.89 -21.30 20.00
N ASP A 360 14.77 -20.48 19.45
CA ASP A 360 15.62 -19.56 20.22
C ASP A 360 15.14 -18.11 20.08
N THR A 361 14.31 -17.83 19.06
CA THR A 361 13.77 -16.48 18.77
C THR A 361 12.40 -16.58 18.14
N VAL A 362 11.50 -15.73 18.56
CA VAL A 362 10.15 -15.57 17.97
C VAL A 362 10.01 -14.20 17.35
N LEU A 363 9.68 -14.15 16.05
CA LEU A 363 9.36 -12.92 15.32
C LEU A 363 7.84 -12.82 15.17
N VAL A 364 7.24 -11.78 15.76
CA VAL A 364 5.78 -11.58 15.77
C VAL A 364 5.37 -10.67 14.62
N ALA A 365 4.61 -11.20 13.65
CA ALA A 365 4.16 -10.49 12.44
C ALA A 365 2.65 -10.65 12.21
N VAL A 366 1.84 -10.44 13.25
CA VAL A 366 0.38 -10.71 13.26
C VAL A 366 -0.48 -9.49 12.97
N SER A 367 0.04 -8.40 12.53
CA SER A 367 -0.57 -7.13 12.13
C SER A 367 0.07 -5.95 12.85
N GLN A 368 -0.39 -4.77 12.49
CA GLN A 368 0.07 -3.49 13.05
C GLN A 368 -1.13 -2.72 13.56
N GLU A 369 -0.86 -1.75 14.41
CA GLU A 369 -1.84 -0.81 14.94
C GLU A 369 -1.32 0.62 14.76
N PRO A 370 -2.21 1.60 14.56
CA PRO A 370 -1.81 3.00 14.49
C PRO A 370 -1.37 3.49 15.87
N GLY A 371 -0.45 4.45 15.88
CA GLY A 371 -0.03 5.14 17.10
C GLY A 371 -0.41 6.62 17.02
N TRP A 372 -1.58 6.96 17.54
CA TRP A 372 -2.17 8.31 17.43
C TRP A 372 -1.80 9.26 18.56
N LEU A 373 -0.72 9.05 19.28
CA LEU A 373 -0.35 9.86 20.44
C LEU A 373 -0.27 11.35 20.09
N GLY A 374 -1.14 12.15 20.70
CA GLY A 374 -1.12 13.61 20.63
C GLY A 374 -1.66 14.25 19.36
N LEU A 375 -2.31 13.49 18.45
CA LEU A 375 -2.82 14.06 17.20
C LEU A 375 -4.22 14.64 17.31
N ASN A 376 -5.13 13.96 17.94
CA ASN A 376 -6.46 14.48 18.25
C ASN A 376 -7.08 13.66 19.39
N PRO A 377 -7.46 14.27 20.54
CA PRO A 377 -8.10 13.57 21.63
C PRO A 377 -9.37 12.80 21.24
N GLU A 378 -10.12 13.29 20.23
CA GLU A 378 -11.34 12.62 19.76
C GLU A 378 -11.05 11.29 19.04
N HIS A 379 -9.82 11.09 18.56
CA HIS A 379 -9.39 9.87 17.89
C HIS A 379 -8.51 8.97 18.77
N GLU A 380 -8.15 9.40 19.97
CA GLU A 380 -7.41 8.58 20.92
C GLU A 380 -8.17 7.28 21.24
N GLY A 381 -7.47 6.16 21.11
CA GLY A 381 -8.04 4.83 21.34
C GLY A 381 -8.84 4.24 20.17
N LYS A 382 -9.02 4.96 19.07
CA LYS A 382 -9.61 4.40 17.85
C LYS A 382 -8.55 3.62 17.05
N LYS A 383 -8.90 2.41 16.59
CA LYS A 383 -7.96 1.55 15.86
C LYS A 383 -7.58 2.09 14.49
N TRP A 384 -8.53 2.71 13.76
CA TRP A 384 -8.34 3.24 12.40
C TRP A 384 -9.13 4.52 12.22
N LEU A 385 -8.65 5.42 11.34
CA LEU A 385 -9.40 6.62 10.99
C LEU A 385 -10.56 6.28 10.04
N HIS A 386 -11.76 6.66 10.45
CA HIS A 386 -12.95 6.55 9.61
C HIS A 386 -13.12 7.83 8.80
N THR A 387 -12.76 7.77 7.53
CA THR A 387 -12.84 8.88 6.59
C THR A 387 -13.95 8.67 5.57
N LYS A 388 -14.34 9.72 4.85
CA LYS A 388 -15.09 9.58 3.60
C LYS A 388 -14.23 8.81 2.57
N GLU A 389 -14.83 8.41 1.46
CA GLU A 389 -14.12 7.69 0.38
C GLU A 389 -12.88 8.43 -0.13
N ASP A 390 -12.97 9.77 -0.22
CA ASP A 390 -11.91 10.66 -0.66
C ASP A 390 -10.83 10.93 0.40
N GLY A 391 -10.93 10.32 1.55
CA GLY A 391 -9.99 10.52 2.65
C GLY A 391 -10.33 11.68 3.57
N LYS A 392 -11.39 12.46 3.31
CA LYS A 392 -11.80 13.58 4.18
C LYS A 392 -12.22 13.05 5.56
N LEU A 393 -11.55 13.52 6.60
CA LEU A 393 -11.82 13.18 8.00
C LEU A 393 -12.70 14.25 8.64
N GLU A 394 -12.27 15.50 8.54
CA GLU A 394 -12.94 16.71 9.03
C GLU A 394 -12.76 17.84 8.01
N ASP A 395 -13.30 19.02 8.32
CA ASP A 395 -12.97 20.20 7.52
C ASP A 395 -11.48 20.50 7.64
N ASP A 396 -10.84 20.74 6.50
CA ASP A 396 -9.40 21.00 6.38
C ASP A 396 -8.48 19.86 6.86
N LEU A 397 -9.01 18.61 7.04
CA LEU A 397 -8.25 17.45 7.46
C LEU A 397 -8.59 16.21 6.63
N TRP A 398 -7.56 15.62 6.03
CA TRP A 398 -7.64 14.38 5.25
C TRP A 398 -6.67 13.33 5.78
N ALA A 399 -6.94 12.07 5.45
CA ALA A 399 -6.06 10.97 5.80
C ALA A 399 -6.01 9.91 4.70
N GLY A 400 -4.88 9.17 4.62
CA GLY A 400 -4.70 8.07 3.67
C GLY A 400 -3.57 7.13 4.08
N GLY A 401 -3.50 5.98 3.40
CA GLY A 401 -2.57 4.91 3.74
C GLY A 401 -3.07 4.07 4.91
N ASP A 402 -2.13 3.47 5.63
CA ASP A 402 -2.44 2.55 6.72
C ASP A 402 -3.11 3.24 7.93
N ASP A 403 -3.26 4.53 7.92
CA ASP A 403 -4.11 5.28 8.87
C ASP A 403 -5.57 4.85 8.78
N ARG A 404 -6.00 4.41 7.60
CA ARG A 404 -7.35 3.93 7.30
C ARG A 404 -7.51 2.40 7.40
N GLY A 405 -6.43 1.72 7.72
CA GLY A 405 -6.30 0.27 7.76
C GLY A 405 -5.14 -0.24 6.91
N PRO A 406 -4.48 -1.33 7.31
CA PRO A 406 -3.31 -1.85 6.63
C PRO A 406 -3.66 -2.28 5.19
N GLY A 407 -2.73 -2.02 4.28
CA GLY A 407 -2.91 -2.33 2.86
C GLY A 407 -1.60 -2.48 2.10
N ILE A 408 -1.70 -2.64 0.79
CA ILE A 408 -0.53 -2.66 -0.09
C ILE A 408 -0.11 -1.24 -0.47
N ALA A 409 1.16 -1.05 -0.79
CA ALA A 409 1.72 0.27 -1.09
C ALA A 409 1.01 1.00 -2.24
N SER A 410 0.62 0.28 -3.31
CA SER A 410 -0.14 0.85 -4.43
C SER A 410 -1.52 1.40 -4.02
N ARG A 411 -2.16 0.80 -3.00
CA ARG A 411 -3.40 1.34 -2.42
C ARG A 411 -3.14 2.63 -1.63
N ALA A 412 -2.05 2.68 -0.87
CA ALA A 412 -1.64 3.88 -0.16
C ALA A 412 -1.34 5.04 -1.14
N VAL A 413 -0.63 4.77 -2.24
CA VAL A 413 -0.40 5.73 -3.34
C VAL A 413 -1.73 6.25 -3.89
N ALA A 414 -2.68 5.35 -4.17
CA ALA A 414 -4.01 5.72 -4.66
C ALA A 414 -4.77 6.61 -3.68
N GLN A 415 -4.75 6.29 -2.40
CA GLN A 415 -5.45 7.09 -1.37
C GLN A 415 -4.86 8.50 -1.26
N GLY A 416 -3.53 8.65 -1.32
CA GLY A 416 -2.89 9.96 -1.36
C GLY A 416 -3.29 10.77 -2.59
N ARG A 417 -3.28 10.16 -3.78
CA ARG A 417 -3.71 10.80 -5.03
C ARG A 417 -5.17 11.26 -4.96
N LEU A 418 -6.07 10.39 -4.58
CA LEU A 418 -7.52 10.69 -4.54
C LEU A 418 -7.85 11.78 -3.52
N ALA A 419 -7.16 11.77 -2.37
CA ALA A 419 -7.30 12.86 -1.40
C ALA A 419 -6.83 14.20 -2.00
N ALA A 420 -5.71 14.21 -2.73
CA ALA A 420 -5.21 15.42 -3.37
C ALA A 420 -6.14 15.94 -4.46
N GLU A 421 -6.73 15.05 -5.27
CA GLU A 421 -7.75 15.41 -6.27
C GLU A 421 -8.99 16.01 -5.61
N ALA A 422 -9.46 15.41 -4.51
CA ALA A 422 -10.62 15.91 -3.77
C ALA A 422 -10.34 17.28 -3.12
N VAL A 423 -9.16 17.42 -2.51
CA VAL A 423 -8.70 18.70 -1.93
C VAL A 423 -8.63 19.79 -2.99
N HIS A 424 -8.02 19.49 -4.13
CA HIS A 424 -7.93 20.46 -5.23
C HIS A 424 -9.31 20.91 -5.72
N ALA A 425 -10.20 19.95 -5.98
CA ALA A 425 -11.57 20.25 -6.40
C ALA A 425 -12.32 21.09 -5.36
N GLU A 426 -12.18 20.78 -4.07
CA GLU A 426 -12.81 21.55 -2.99
C GLU A 426 -12.24 22.98 -2.90
N LEU A 427 -10.92 23.15 -2.97
CA LEU A 427 -10.27 24.46 -2.92
C LEU A 427 -10.59 25.34 -4.15
N ARG A 428 -10.88 24.72 -5.29
CA ARG A 428 -11.22 25.45 -6.54
C ARG A 428 -12.71 25.57 -6.79
N GLY A 429 -13.55 24.92 -5.99
CA GLY A 429 -15.00 24.84 -6.25
C GLY A 429 -15.34 24.06 -7.52
N GLU A 430 -14.50 23.10 -7.89
CA GLU A 430 -14.63 22.29 -9.09
C GLU A 430 -15.27 20.93 -8.79
N ALA A 431 -15.84 20.32 -9.82
CA ALA A 431 -16.27 18.92 -9.72
C ALA A 431 -15.05 17.99 -9.63
N LYS A 432 -15.16 16.93 -8.84
CA LYS A 432 -14.12 15.90 -8.81
C LYS A 432 -14.01 15.22 -10.19
N PRO A 433 -12.79 14.89 -10.64
CA PRO A 433 -12.59 14.25 -11.93
C PRO A 433 -13.39 12.94 -12.05
N ASP A 434 -13.82 12.59 -13.27
CA ASP A 434 -14.42 11.29 -13.54
C ASP A 434 -13.44 10.17 -13.16
N GLY A 435 -13.95 9.14 -12.47
CA GLY A 435 -13.13 8.01 -12.01
C GLY A 435 -12.25 8.30 -10.79
N TRP A 436 -12.42 9.43 -10.10
CA TRP A 436 -11.69 9.78 -8.88
C TRP A 436 -11.84 8.75 -7.74
N ARG A 437 -12.93 7.99 -7.73
CA ARG A 437 -13.21 7.00 -6.69
C ARG A 437 -12.26 5.82 -6.79
N MET A 438 -11.72 5.41 -5.63
CA MET A 438 -11.17 4.06 -5.53
C MET A 438 -12.31 3.08 -5.81
N ARG A 439 -12.10 2.22 -6.79
CA ARG A 439 -13.00 1.06 -6.89
C ARG A 439 -12.73 0.17 -5.69
N PRO A 440 -13.77 -0.38 -5.04
CA PRO A 440 -13.55 -1.43 -4.09
C PRO A 440 -12.67 -2.47 -4.80
N ALA A 441 -11.60 -2.94 -4.14
CA ALA A 441 -10.98 -4.17 -4.55
C ALA A 441 -12.15 -5.13 -4.73
N VAL A 442 -12.36 -5.64 -5.93
CA VAL A 442 -13.34 -6.70 -6.12
C VAL A 442 -12.83 -7.77 -5.17
N GLU A 443 -13.55 -7.92 -4.06
CA GLU A 443 -13.32 -9.04 -3.18
C GLU A 443 -13.30 -10.23 -4.10
N THR A 444 -12.21 -10.95 -4.10
CA THR A 444 -12.11 -12.23 -4.78
C THR A 444 -12.99 -13.20 -4.00
N GLY A 445 -14.30 -12.93 -4.06
CA GLY A 445 -15.32 -13.88 -3.78
C GLY A 445 -15.17 -14.93 -4.87
N SER A 446 -14.69 -16.08 -4.46
CA SER A 446 -14.82 -17.38 -5.11
C SER A 446 -15.80 -17.38 -6.28
N VAL A 447 -15.30 -17.59 -7.49
CA VAL A 447 -16.00 -18.39 -8.50
C VAL A 447 -15.35 -19.75 -8.51
#